data_04b0496bf0172024711164164081468e
#
_entry.id   04b0496bf0172024711164164081468e
#
_cell.length_a   1.000
_cell.length_b   1.000
_cell.length_c   1.000
_cell.angle_alpha   90.00
_cell.angle_beta   90.00
_cell.angle_gamma   90.00
#
_symmetry.space_group_name_H-M   'P 1'
#
loop_
_entity.id
_entity.type
_entity.pdbx_description
1 polymer ?
#
loop_
_entity_poly.entity_id
_entity_poly.type
_entity_poly.pdbx_seq_one_letter_code
_entity_poly.pdbx_strand_id
1 'polypeptide(L)'
;MLAHSTGQKVLLLGFHTPAFLSVIRSLGRAGIEVHVAWHKPDSLALCSRYVHRVHSIPAYSKQDSSWKEALIDLMQREKFDLVIPCHDETVFPLQKHKTELEAYGRIYTISKESFAVLFDKIKTNELARKLGINVPKETVLYREDREGAWEKIKAAQLDFPIVLKPHSSYNDNDKPARIHVQIARRAEDLAPMLNSLLAYGPVIAQEFFIGKGVGVNFLLEEGKPLLVFQQERVHEPLQGGSGTYRKSTAVCPELERAALKIFSHLKYTGVAMAEFKVNPATGSWVLIEINARFWGSLPLALAAGANFPLALFELLTTGRTSVKNSYRRGIYARNLTADLSWQLKNLTADHKDPTLLTVPVSKVLLTGFKNILTGKERIDTLALDDLKPFRREVFLLGQMAWEKIRANIEQRYMCLPIFLHLQRRKLAQKLPGAKSILFVCHGNLCRSV
;
A
#
# COMPACT_ATOMS: atom_id res chain seq x y z
N MET A 1 0.15 -14.70 28.81
CA MET A 1 0.18 -16.14 28.54
C MET A 1 0.66 -16.32 27.11
N LEU A 2 1.70 -17.11 26.88
CA LEU A 2 2.04 -17.58 25.52
C LEU A 2 0.95 -18.57 25.15
N ALA A 3 0.31 -18.38 23.99
CA ALA A 3 -0.60 -19.38 23.46
C ALA A 3 0.15 -20.71 23.34
N HIS A 4 -0.48 -21.82 23.72
CA HIS A 4 0.10 -23.13 23.49
C HIS A 4 0.39 -23.27 21.99
N SER A 5 1.60 -23.75 21.64
CA SER A 5 1.94 -24.01 20.24
C SER A 5 0.93 -24.97 19.63
N THR A 6 0.33 -24.61 18.53
CA THR A 6 -0.61 -25.47 17.80
C THR A 6 0.12 -26.56 17.00
N GLY A 7 1.46 -26.50 16.94
CA GLY A 7 2.26 -27.33 16.05
C GLY A 7 2.19 -26.94 14.58
N GLN A 8 1.35 -25.95 14.22
CA GLN A 8 1.18 -25.47 12.85
C GLN A 8 2.25 -24.43 12.50
N LYS A 9 2.69 -24.45 11.24
CA LYS A 9 3.72 -23.56 10.71
C LYS A 9 3.21 -22.78 9.49
N VAL A 10 3.57 -21.51 9.42
CA VAL A 10 3.25 -20.66 8.27
C VAL A 10 4.50 -19.97 7.73
N LEU A 11 4.64 -19.90 6.40
CA LEU A 11 5.63 -19.06 5.75
C LEU A 11 4.96 -17.81 5.21
N LEU A 12 5.38 -16.65 5.65
CA LEU A 12 4.92 -15.36 5.16
C LEU A 12 5.96 -14.77 4.22
N LEU A 13 5.52 -14.44 3.01
CA LEU A 13 6.35 -13.80 1.99
C LEU A 13 5.97 -12.34 1.88
N GLY A 14 6.93 -11.42 2.10
CA GLY A 14 6.66 -10.00 2.07
C GLY A 14 7.81 -9.16 2.63
N PHE A 15 7.56 -7.88 2.76
CA PHE A 15 8.50 -6.91 3.29
C PHE A 15 7.76 -5.84 4.09
N HIS A 16 8.48 -4.86 4.58
CA HIS A 16 7.97 -3.85 5.51
C HIS A 16 6.72 -3.14 4.98
N THR A 17 5.56 -3.64 5.43
CA THR A 17 4.26 -2.98 5.31
C THR A 17 3.48 -3.15 6.61
N PRO A 18 2.56 -2.26 6.96
CA PRO A 18 1.69 -2.43 8.12
C PRO A 18 0.90 -3.75 8.07
N ALA A 19 0.51 -4.21 6.88
CA ALA A 19 -0.17 -5.47 6.67
C ALA A 19 0.70 -6.67 7.06
N PHE A 20 1.97 -6.69 6.65
CA PHE A 20 2.89 -7.78 6.94
C PHE A 20 3.09 -8.00 8.45
N LEU A 21 3.36 -6.92 9.20
CA LEU A 21 3.43 -6.97 10.66
C LEU A 21 2.12 -7.45 11.29
N SER A 22 0.99 -7.03 10.73
CA SER A 22 -0.34 -7.44 11.22
C SER A 22 -0.59 -8.92 11.03
N VAL A 23 -0.21 -9.50 9.89
CA VAL A 23 -0.30 -10.95 9.63
C VAL A 23 0.59 -11.72 10.59
N ILE A 24 1.86 -11.31 10.76
CA ILE A 24 2.80 -11.91 11.72
C ILE A 24 2.19 -11.96 13.13
N ARG A 25 1.71 -10.83 13.63
CA ARG A 25 1.13 -10.73 14.98
C ARG A 25 -0.14 -11.55 15.14
N SER A 26 -1.00 -11.55 14.12
CA SER A 26 -2.26 -12.29 14.16
C SER A 26 -2.02 -13.79 14.32
N LEU A 27 -1.19 -14.37 13.45
CA LEU A 27 -0.92 -15.80 13.43
C LEU A 27 -0.06 -16.23 14.62
N GLY A 28 0.96 -15.44 14.99
CA GLY A 28 1.77 -15.73 16.15
C GLY A 28 1.01 -15.67 17.48
N ARG A 29 0.02 -14.78 17.64
CA ARG A 29 -0.87 -14.76 18.80
C ARG A 29 -1.78 -15.98 18.88
N ALA A 30 -2.11 -16.56 17.73
CA ALA A 30 -2.88 -17.79 17.65
C ALA A 30 -2.03 -19.06 17.96
N GLY A 31 -0.73 -18.89 18.24
CA GLY A 31 0.17 -20.01 18.54
C GLY A 31 0.73 -20.70 17.30
N ILE A 32 0.56 -20.13 16.13
CA ILE A 32 1.12 -20.61 14.86
C ILE A 32 2.58 -20.16 14.78
N GLU A 33 3.48 -21.06 14.40
CA GLU A 33 4.90 -20.78 14.22
C GLU A 33 5.11 -19.99 12.91
N VAL A 34 5.46 -18.71 13.05
CA VAL A 34 5.56 -17.78 11.92
C VAL A 34 6.98 -17.69 11.39
N HIS A 35 7.23 -18.23 10.20
CA HIS A 35 8.43 -18.03 9.42
C HIS A 35 8.23 -16.90 8.41
N VAL A 36 9.30 -16.17 8.10
CA VAL A 36 9.25 -15.05 7.13
C VAL A 36 10.36 -15.14 6.10
N ALA A 37 10.06 -14.73 4.85
CA ALA A 37 11.02 -14.64 3.75
C ALA A 37 10.66 -13.49 2.79
N TRP A 38 11.54 -13.16 1.82
CA TRP A 38 11.38 -12.02 0.91
C TRP A 38 11.10 -10.70 1.65
N HIS A 39 11.92 -10.38 2.60
CA HIS A 39 11.82 -9.18 3.43
C HIS A 39 13.00 -8.24 3.16
N LYS A 40 12.81 -6.95 3.44
CA LYS A 40 13.93 -6.00 3.48
C LYS A 40 14.66 -6.14 4.81
N PRO A 41 16.00 -6.07 4.81
CA PRO A 41 16.81 -6.27 6.04
C PRO A 41 16.45 -5.31 7.18
N ASP A 42 16.01 -4.11 6.86
CA ASP A 42 15.61 -3.05 7.80
C ASP A 42 14.11 -3.08 8.18
N SER A 43 13.39 -4.11 7.82
CA SER A 43 11.96 -4.22 8.09
C SER A 43 11.66 -4.24 9.59
N LEU A 44 10.81 -3.31 10.03
CA LEU A 44 10.32 -3.23 11.41
C LEU A 44 9.58 -4.51 11.84
N ALA A 45 8.96 -5.19 10.89
CA ALA A 45 8.20 -6.41 11.13
C ALA A 45 9.08 -7.55 11.67
N LEU A 46 10.35 -7.59 11.26
CA LEU A 46 11.30 -8.62 11.71
C LEU A 46 11.69 -8.49 13.19
N CYS A 47 11.47 -7.31 13.79
CA CYS A 47 11.68 -7.12 15.23
C CYS A 47 10.56 -7.72 16.08
N SER A 48 9.47 -8.18 15.49
CA SER A 48 8.34 -8.76 16.23
C SER A 48 8.76 -10.03 16.95
N ARG A 49 8.31 -10.16 18.22
CA ARG A 49 8.52 -11.39 19.00
C ARG A 49 7.83 -12.62 18.44
N TYR A 50 6.90 -12.41 17.50
CA TYR A 50 6.12 -13.46 16.86
C TYR A 50 6.79 -14.02 15.60
N VAL A 51 7.90 -13.45 15.16
CA VAL A 51 8.74 -14.06 14.12
C VAL A 51 9.54 -15.19 14.76
N HIS A 52 9.23 -16.43 14.36
CA HIS A 52 9.97 -17.61 14.83
C HIS A 52 11.33 -17.69 14.11
N ARG A 53 11.31 -17.57 12.77
CA ARG A 53 12.53 -17.67 11.96
C ARG A 53 12.46 -16.79 10.73
N VAL A 54 13.60 -16.21 10.40
CA VAL A 54 13.82 -15.44 9.16
C VAL A 54 14.62 -16.31 8.21
N HIS A 55 14.11 -16.47 6.97
CA HIS A 55 14.80 -17.19 5.91
C HIS A 55 15.27 -16.21 4.84
N SER A 56 16.48 -16.41 4.37
CA SER A 56 17.03 -15.67 3.23
C SER A 56 16.82 -16.49 1.97
N ILE A 57 16.00 -15.97 1.06
CA ILE A 57 15.83 -16.50 -0.29
C ILE A 57 16.11 -15.38 -1.28
N PRO A 58 16.59 -15.68 -2.50
CA PRO A 58 16.78 -14.66 -3.52
C PRO A 58 15.48 -13.91 -3.82
N ALA A 59 15.58 -12.62 -4.14
CA ALA A 59 14.44 -11.86 -4.62
C ALA A 59 13.95 -12.43 -5.96
N TYR A 60 12.65 -12.27 -6.22
CA TYR A 60 12.09 -12.70 -7.50
C TYR A 60 12.81 -12.05 -8.68
N SER A 61 13.16 -12.86 -9.65
CA SER A 61 13.66 -12.45 -10.97
C SER A 61 13.00 -13.29 -12.06
N LYS A 62 12.72 -12.70 -13.20
CA LYS A 62 12.24 -13.44 -14.38
C LYS A 62 13.33 -14.25 -15.06
N GLN A 63 14.57 -13.77 -14.92
CA GLN A 63 15.74 -14.30 -15.65
C GLN A 63 16.45 -15.39 -14.85
N ASP A 64 16.14 -15.52 -13.57
CA ASP A 64 16.79 -16.44 -12.65
C ASP A 64 15.78 -17.21 -11.83
N SER A 65 15.88 -18.55 -11.83
CA SER A 65 15.00 -19.46 -11.08
C SER A 65 15.43 -19.68 -9.64
N SER A 66 16.58 -19.14 -9.22
CA SER A 66 17.18 -19.40 -7.89
C SER A 66 16.24 -19.11 -6.72
N TRP A 67 15.39 -18.06 -6.84
CA TRP A 67 14.37 -17.74 -5.84
C TRP A 67 13.35 -18.88 -5.69
N LYS A 68 12.94 -19.48 -6.81
CA LYS A 68 11.93 -20.55 -6.84
C LYS A 68 12.49 -21.85 -6.28
N GLU A 69 13.70 -22.20 -6.70
CA GLU A 69 14.41 -23.38 -6.19
C GLU A 69 14.64 -23.28 -4.68
N ALA A 70 15.09 -22.10 -4.20
CA ALA A 70 15.25 -21.85 -2.77
C ALA A 70 13.93 -21.90 -2.01
N LEU A 71 12.81 -21.42 -2.58
CA LEU A 71 11.49 -21.53 -1.98
C LEU A 71 11.02 -22.97 -1.89
N ILE A 72 11.19 -23.76 -2.97
CA ILE A 72 10.84 -25.19 -3.01
C ILE A 72 11.63 -25.97 -1.94
N ASP A 73 12.95 -25.79 -1.91
CA ASP A 73 13.81 -26.41 -0.89
C ASP A 73 13.33 -26.07 0.54
N LEU A 74 13.01 -24.80 0.77
CA LEU A 74 12.49 -24.33 2.05
C LEU A 74 11.15 -24.98 2.40
N MET A 75 10.22 -25.10 1.44
CA MET A 75 8.92 -25.73 1.65
C MET A 75 9.05 -27.22 1.96
N GLN A 76 9.92 -27.93 1.25
CA GLN A 76 10.18 -29.37 1.49
C GLN A 76 10.80 -29.64 2.85
N ARG A 77 11.75 -28.80 3.27
CA ARG A 77 12.48 -28.95 4.53
C ARG A 77 11.62 -28.60 5.75
N GLU A 78 10.91 -27.49 5.72
CA GLU A 78 10.16 -26.97 6.88
C GLU A 78 8.72 -27.48 6.96
N LYS A 79 8.14 -27.93 5.83
CA LYS A 79 6.78 -28.49 5.73
C LYS A 79 5.72 -27.56 6.31
N PHE A 80 5.60 -26.36 5.73
CA PHE A 80 4.59 -25.38 6.15
C PHE A 80 3.17 -25.85 5.87
N ASP A 81 2.25 -25.56 6.80
CA ASP A 81 0.81 -25.78 6.58
C ASP A 81 0.25 -24.86 5.52
N LEU A 82 0.82 -23.65 5.40
CA LEU A 82 0.43 -22.66 4.41
C LEU A 82 1.56 -21.66 4.14
N VAL A 83 1.74 -21.31 2.85
CA VAL A 83 2.57 -20.19 2.41
C VAL A 83 1.67 -19.03 1.99
N ILE A 84 1.87 -17.84 2.58
CA ILE A 84 1.02 -16.66 2.37
C ILE A 84 1.85 -15.52 1.79
N PRO A 85 1.62 -15.08 0.54
CA PRO A 85 2.14 -13.83 0.02
C PRO A 85 1.34 -12.65 0.58
N CYS A 86 2.05 -11.64 1.10
CA CYS A 86 1.42 -10.49 1.75
C CYS A 86 1.44 -9.20 0.91
N HIS A 87 2.05 -9.20 -0.28
CA HIS A 87 2.24 -8.03 -1.11
C HIS A 87 2.26 -8.37 -2.60
N ASP A 88 1.99 -7.42 -3.47
CA ASP A 88 1.95 -7.64 -4.93
C ASP A 88 3.22 -8.30 -5.45
N GLU A 89 4.40 -7.84 -5.02
CA GLU A 89 5.70 -8.39 -5.41
C GLU A 89 5.89 -9.87 -5.04
N THR A 90 5.13 -10.37 -4.08
CA THR A 90 5.15 -11.80 -3.69
C THR A 90 3.95 -12.57 -4.22
N VAL A 91 2.81 -11.89 -4.45
CA VAL A 91 1.61 -12.52 -5.04
C VAL A 91 1.86 -12.90 -6.50
N PHE A 92 2.41 -11.98 -7.31
CA PHE A 92 2.62 -12.22 -8.75
C PHE A 92 3.51 -13.43 -9.05
N PRO A 93 4.71 -13.61 -8.46
CA PRO A 93 5.54 -14.77 -8.68
C PRO A 93 4.84 -16.09 -8.30
N LEU A 94 4.21 -16.12 -7.12
CA LEU A 94 3.54 -17.34 -6.67
C LEU A 94 2.35 -17.69 -7.57
N GLN A 95 1.57 -16.71 -7.97
CA GLN A 95 0.44 -16.90 -8.87
C GLN A 95 0.86 -17.41 -10.25
N LYS A 96 1.98 -16.89 -10.77
CA LYS A 96 2.54 -17.29 -12.06
C LYS A 96 3.07 -18.72 -12.06
N HIS A 97 3.68 -19.15 -10.96
CA HIS A 97 4.25 -20.48 -10.78
C HIS A 97 3.39 -21.39 -9.90
N LYS A 98 2.09 -21.07 -9.77
CA LYS A 98 1.15 -21.75 -8.88
C LYS A 98 1.21 -23.27 -9.01
N THR A 99 0.98 -23.81 -10.20
CA THR A 99 0.88 -25.27 -10.44
C THR A 99 2.15 -26.01 -10.04
N GLU A 100 3.31 -25.43 -10.29
CA GLU A 100 4.60 -25.99 -9.93
C GLU A 100 4.82 -25.98 -8.41
N LEU A 101 4.55 -24.84 -7.77
CA LEU A 101 4.81 -24.66 -6.35
C LEU A 101 3.82 -25.42 -5.46
N GLU A 102 2.55 -25.56 -5.88
CA GLU A 102 1.53 -26.32 -5.16
C GLU A 102 1.86 -27.83 -5.05
N ALA A 103 2.75 -28.37 -5.89
CA ALA A 103 3.25 -29.74 -5.77
C ALA A 103 4.10 -29.95 -4.49
N TYR A 104 4.63 -28.89 -3.90
CA TYR A 104 5.52 -28.93 -2.74
C TYR A 104 4.87 -28.47 -1.43
N GLY A 105 3.64 -27.98 -1.47
CA GLY A 105 2.91 -27.57 -0.30
C GLY A 105 1.78 -26.60 -0.63
N ARG A 106 0.97 -26.30 0.39
CA ARG A 106 -0.19 -25.41 0.23
C ARG A 106 0.25 -23.94 0.18
N ILE A 107 -0.20 -23.23 -0.86
CA ILE A 107 0.10 -21.82 -1.09
C ILE A 107 -1.21 -21.04 -1.21
N TYR A 108 -1.32 -19.89 -0.55
CA TYR A 108 -2.43 -18.98 -0.78
C TYR A 108 -2.25 -18.29 -2.14
N THR A 109 -3.06 -18.72 -3.08
CA THR A 109 -3.23 -18.14 -4.41
C THR A 109 -4.72 -18.06 -4.73
N ILE A 110 -5.08 -17.29 -5.73
CA ILE A 110 -6.46 -17.15 -6.18
C ILE A 110 -6.68 -17.89 -7.51
N SER A 111 -7.92 -17.98 -7.99
CA SER A 111 -8.20 -18.56 -9.31
C SER A 111 -7.51 -17.75 -10.41
N LYS A 112 -7.15 -18.41 -11.52
CA LYS A 112 -6.53 -17.77 -12.69
C LYS A 112 -7.43 -16.66 -13.26
N GLU A 113 -8.73 -16.90 -13.26
CA GLU A 113 -9.74 -15.94 -13.72
C GLU A 113 -9.81 -14.71 -12.81
N SER A 114 -9.94 -14.90 -11.49
CA SER A 114 -9.92 -13.81 -10.51
C SER A 114 -8.64 -13.01 -10.59
N PHE A 115 -7.48 -13.65 -10.75
CA PHE A 115 -6.21 -12.97 -10.89
C PHE A 115 -6.17 -12.11 -12.16
N ALA A 116 -6.57 -12.68 -13.31
CA ALA A 116 -6.57 -11.96 -14.58
C ALA A 116 -7.46 -10.72 -14.60
N VAL A 117 -8.54 -10.71 -13.80
CA VAL A 117 -9.46 -9.58 -13.71
C VAL A 117 -9.04 -8.60 -12.62
N LEU A 118 -8.81 -9.07 -11.38
CA LEU A 118 -8.66 -8.20 -10.21
C LEU A 118 -7.28 -7.53 -10.10
N PHE A 119 -6.27 -8.04 -10.83
CA PHE A 119 -4.94 -7.40 -10.90
C PHE A 119 -4.76 -6.53 -12.16
N ASP A 120 -5.79 -6.41 -12.98
CA ASP A 120 -5.87 -5.51 -14.13
C ASP A 120 -7.03 -4.53 -13.93
N LYS A 121 -6.71 -3.24 -13.73
CA LYS A 121 -7.71 -2.19 -13.44
C LYS A 121 -8.66 -1.96 -14.61
N ILE A 122 -8.21 -2.15 -15.86
CA ILE A 122 -9.07 -2.02 -17.05
C ILE A 122 -10.15 -3.10 -16.99
N LYS A 123 -9.75 -4.36 -16.81
CA LYS A 123 -10.68 -5.51 -16.73
C LYS A 123 -11.58 -5.43 -15.53
N THR A 124 -11.07 -4.98 -14.37
CA THR A 124 -11.88 -4.76 -13.16
C THR A 124 -12.98 -3.72 -13.43
N ASN A 125 -12.65 -2.59 -14.07
CA ASN A 125 -13.61 -1.54 -14.37
C ASN A 125 -14.61 -1.96 -15.46
N GLU A 126 -14.17 -2.71 -16.47
CA GLU A 126 -15.07 -3.31 -17.49
C GLU A 126 -16.09 -4.27 -16.85
N LEU A 127 -15.62 -5.16 -15.96
CA LEU A 127 -16.51 -6.06 -15.24
C LEU A 127 -17.46 -5.27 -14.32
N ALA A 128 -16.97 -4.26 -13.62
CA ALA A 128 -17.80 -3.41 -12.76
C ALA A 128 -18.94 -2.75 -13.56
N ARG A 129 -18.65 -2.18 -14.74
CA ARG A 129 -19.68 -1.60 -15.62
C ARG A 129 -20.70 -2.62 -16.11
N LYS A 130 -20.23 -3.81 -16.53
CA LYS A 130 -21.14 -4.90 -16.94
C LYS A 130 -22.08 -5.34 -15.82
N LEU A 131 -21.66 -5.23 -14.56
CA LEU A 131 -22.47 -5.56 -13.39
C LEU A 131 -23.28 -4.37 -12.85
N GLY A 132 -23.28 -3.22 -13.53
CA GLY A 132 -24.02 -2.02 -13.14
C GLY A 132 -23.45 -1.37 -11.88
N ILE A 133 -22.13 -1.40 -11.70
CA ILE A 133 -21.41 -0.78 -10.58
C ILE A 133 -20.81 0.53 -11.09
N ASN A 134 -21.01 1.62 -10.34
CA ASN A 134 -20.48 2.92 -10.67
C ASN A 134 -18.94 2.92 -10.59
N VAL A 135 -18.28 3.28 -11.67
CA VAL A 135 -16.85 3.58 -11.75
C VAL A 135 -16.70 5.01 -12.27
N PRO A 136 -15.60 5.71 -11.98
CA PRO A 136 -15.37 7.04 -12.53
C PRO A 136 -15.38 7.02 -14.06
N LYS A 137 -15.69 8.16 -14.69
CA LYS A 137 -15.52 8.33 -16.15
C LYS A 137 -14.05 8.13 -16.49
N GLU A 138 -13.77 7.42 -17.59
CA GLU A 138 -12.40 7.14 -17.97
C GLU A 138 -12.24 6.83 -19.45
N THR A 139 -11.01 6.96 -19.92
CA THR A 139 -10.55 6.43 -21.21
C THR A 139 -9.23 5.72 -21.04
N VAL A 140 -8.97 4.71 -21.87
CA VAL A 140 -7.70 3.98 -21.86
C VAL A 140 -6.80 4.52 -22.97
N LEU A 141 -5.57 4.82 -22.61
CA LEU A 141 -4.53 5.33 -23.49
C LEU A 141 -3.45 4.26 -23.69
N TYR A 142 -3.14 3.97 -24.95
CA TYR A 142 -2.07 3.06 -25.36
C TYR A 142 -0.87 3.86 -25.87
N ARG A 143 0.24 3.18 -26.19
CA ARG A 143 1.45 3.86 -26.72
C ARG A 143 1.20 4.63 -28.00
N GLU A 144 0.38 4.09 -28.87
CA GLU A 144 -0.03 4.72 -30.13
C GLU A 144 -0.88 5.99 -29.95
N ASP A 145 -1.58 6.11 -28.80
CA ASP A 145 -2.39 7.30 -28.48
C ASP A 145 -1.56 8.49 -27.99
N ARG A 146 -0.24 8.37 -27.86
CA ARG A 146 0.61 9.37 -27.21
C ARG A 146 0.45 10.78 -27.77
N GLU A 147 0.43 10.91 -29.09
CA GLU A 147 0.32 12.20 -29.76
C GLU A 147 -1.11 12.77 -29.74
N GLY A 148 -2.14 11.89 -29.81
CA GLY A 148 -3.56 12.23 -29.77
C GLY A 148 -4.23 12.01 -28.39
N ALA A 149 -3.45 11.87 -27.33
CA ALA A 149 -3.99 11.55 -25.99
C ALA A 149 -4.97 12.62 -25.48
N TRP A 150 -4.68 13.89 -25.75
CA TRP A 150 -5.55 14.99 -25.32
C TRP A 150 -6.91 14.97 -26.02
N GLU A 151 -6.96 14.70 -27.31
CA GLU A 151 -8.19 14.57 -28.09
C GLU A 151 -9.04 13.42 -27.59
N LYS A 152 -8.41 12.29 -27.26
CA LYS A 152 -9.09 11.11 -26.70
C LYS A 152 -9.64 11.38 -25.29
N ILE A 153 -8.91 12.12 -24.47
CA ILE A 153 -9.32 12.57 -23.13
C ILE A 153 -10.52 13.52 -23.24
N LYS A 154 -10.49 14.49 -24.15
CA LYS A 154 -11.63 15.40 -24.41
C LYS A 154 -12.86 14.66 -24.91
N ALA A 155 -12.69 13.71 -25.83
CA ALA A 155 -13.80 12.90 -26.33
C ALA A 155 -14.47 12.09 -25.22
N ALA A 156 -13.72 11.71 -24.20
CA ALA A 156 -14.23 11.05 -22.99
C ALA A 156 -14.85 12.04 -21.97
N GLN A 157 -14.91 13.33 -22.27
CA GLN A 157 -15.45 14.38 -21.40
C GLN A 157 -14.79 14.41 -20.02
N LEU A 158 -13.46 14.33 -19.98
CA LEU A 158 -12.67 14.42 -18.76
C LEU A 158 -12.10 15.82 -18.62
N ASP A 159 -12.35 16.43 -17.45
CA ASP A 159 -11.85 17.74 -17.07
C ASP A 159 -10.70 17.62 -16.04
N PHE A 160 -9.82 18.63 -16.01
CA PHE A 160 -8.77 18.71 -14.99
C PHE A 160 -9.33 18.96 -13.59
N PRO A 161 -8.74 18.35 -12.56
CA PRO A 161 -7.59 17.45 -12.59
C PRO A 161 -7.93 16.04 -13.09
N ILE A 162 -7.02 15.41 -13.85
CA ILE A 162 -7.18 14.08 -14.42
C ILE A 162 -6.27 13.09 -13.67
N VAL A 163 -6.82 11.96 -13.27
CA VAL A 163 -6.07 10.89 -12.62
C VAL A 163 -5.53 9.93 -13.67
N LEU A 164 -4.21 9.77 -13.71
CA LEU A 164 -3.51 8.83 -14.59
C LEU A 164 -3.09 7.59 -13.78
N LYS A 165 -3.62 6.44 -14.14
CA LYS A 165 -3.37 5.16 -13.46
C LYS A 165 -2.75 4.14 -14.42
N PRO A 166 -1.69 3.44 -14.02
CA PRO A 166 -1.24 2.27 -14.77
C PRO A 166 -2.33 1.18 -14.71
N HIS A 167 -2.46 0.37 -15.74
CA HIS A 167 -3.41 -0.75 -15.78
C HIS A 167 -3.17 -1.76 -14.66
N SER A 168 -1.91 -1.94 -14.26
CA SER A 168 -1.51 -2.76 -13.11
C SER A 168 -0.67 -1.96 -12.12
N SER A 169 -0.83 -2.24 -10.83
CA SER A 169 -0.04 -1.62 -9.77
C SER A 169 1.38 -2.19 -9.64
N TYR A 170 1.63 -3.34 -10.26
CA TYR A 170 2.91 -4.03 -10.26
C TYR A 170 3.34 -4.34 -11.69
N ASN A 171 4.59 -4.05 -11.99
CA ASN A 171 5.19 -4.37 -13.26
C ASN A 171 6.16 -5.54 -13.07
N ASP A 172 5.89 -6.63 -13.81
CA ASP A 172 6.69 -7.85 -13.82
C ASP A 172 7.75 -7.84 -14.96
N ASN A 173 8.24 -6.68 -15.38
CA ASN A 173 9.33 -6.54 -16.35
C ASN A 173 10.70 -6.77 -15.68
N ASP A 174 11.81 -6.63 -16.43
CA ASP A 174 13.19 -6.89 -15.98
C ASP A 174 13.59 -6.13 -14.71
N LYS A 175 12.91 -5.03 -14.40
CA LYS A 175 13.04 -4.30 -13.13
C LYS A 175 11.66 -4.23 -12.48
N PRO A 176 11.29 -5.22 -11.66
CA PRO A 176 10.03 -5.22 -10.95
C PRO A 176 9.89 -3.95 -10.12
N ALA A 177 8.83 -3.18 -10.35
CA ALA A 177 8.60 -1.92 -9.66
C ALA A 177 7.11 -1.67 -9.43
N ARG A 178 6.81 -1.02 -8.31
CA ARG A 178 5.49 -0.48 -8.06
C ARG A 178 5.34 0.83 -8.82
N ILE A 179 4.30 0.91 -9.66
CA ILE A 179 3.98 2.09 -10.43
C ILE A 179 2.91 2.90 -9.69
N HIS A 180 3.16 4.20 -9.53
CA HIS A 180 2.26 5.08 -8.78
C HIS A 180 1.28 5.81 -9.69
N VAL A 181 0.10 6.07 -9.15
CA VAL A 181 -0.91 6.96 -9.74
C VAL A 181 -0.36 8.39 -9.77
N GLN A 182 -0.62 9.11 -10.86
CA GLN A 182 -0.26 10.52 -11.03
C GLN A 182 -1.52 11.34 -11.28
N ILE A 183 -1.49 12.63 -10.94
CA ILE A 183 -2.62 13.55 -11.15
C ILE A 183 -2.14 14.73 -11.98
N ALA A 184 -2.62 14.80 -13.22
CA ALA A 184 -2.41 15.94 -14.08
C ALA A 184 -3.40 17.05 -13.70
N ARG A 185 -2.89 18.22 -13.36
CA ARG A 185 -3.71 19.36 -12.96
C ARG A 185 -3.96 20.32 -14.13
N ARG A 186 -3.10 20.27 -15.13
CA ARG A 186 -3.11 21.11 -16.33
C ARG A 186 -2.66 20.29 -17.53
N ALA A 187 -2.95 20.82 -18.71
CA ALA A 187 -2.58 20.18 -19.98
C ALA A 187 -1.07 19.93 -20.12
N GLU A 188 -0.24 20.84 -19.57
CA GLU A 188 1.21 20.72 -19.65
C GLU A 188 1.75 19.55 -18.83
N ASP A 189 1.01 19.10 -17.79
CA ASP A 189 1.38 17.97 -16.94
C ASP A 189 1.22 16.62 -17.66
N LEU A 190 0.32 16.54 -18.67
CA LEU A 190 -0.08 15.28 -19.30
C LEU A 190 1.06 14.57 -20.02
N ALA A 191 1.76 15.25 -20.92
CA ALA A 191 2.78 14.62 -21.76
C ALA A 191 3.91 13.98 -20.97
N PRO A 192 4.57 14.65 -19.97
CA PRO A 192 5.62 14.03 -19.19
C PRO A 192 5.11 12.87 -18.32
N MET A 193 3.89 12.98 -17.74
CA MET A 193 3.31 11.94 -16.92
C MET A 193 2.94 10.71 -17.75
N LEU A 194 2.28 10.89 -18.90
CA LEU A 194 1.93 9.81 -19.82
C LEU A 194 3.17 9.08 -20.33
N ASN A 195 4.23 9.82 -20.70
CA ASN A 195 5.48 9.22 -21.16
C ASN A 195 6.08 8.29 -20.12
N SER A 196 6.05 8.70 -18.85
CA SER A 196 6.57 7.90 -17.74
C SER A 196 5.73 6.64 -17.48
N LEU A 197 4.40 6.72 -17.62
CA LEU A 197 3.48 5.62 -17.33
C LEU A 197 3.33 4.63 -18.49
N LEU A 198 3.23 5.14 -19.74
CA LEU A 198 3.10 4.31 -20.95
C LEU A 198 4.32 3.41 -21.22
N ALA A 199 5.47 3.72 -20.59
CA ALA A 199 6.63 2.83 -20.60
C ALA A 199 6.33 1.45 -19.97
N TYR A 200 5.35 1.41 -19.06
CA TYR A 200 4.97 0.20 -18.32
C TYR A 200 3.70 -0.49 -18.84
N GLY A 201 3.01 0.09 -19.78
CA GLY A 201 1.79 -0.48 -20.39
C GLY A 201 0.67 0.55 -20.56
N PRO A 202 -0.57 0.12 -20.82
CA PRO A 202 -1.72 1.00 -20.96
C PRO A 202 -1.96 1.85 -19.71
N VAL A 203 -2.46 3.07 -19.92
CA VAL A 203 -2.76 4.05 -18.88
C VAL A 203 -4.24 4.38 -18.89
N ILE A 204 -4.89 4.34 -17.75
CA ILE A 204 -6.26 4.80 -17.56
C ILE A 204 -6.20 6.28 -17.21
N ALA A 205 -6.74 7.14 -18.08
CA ALA A 205 -7.06 8.53 -17.77
C ALA A 205 -8.48 8.59 -17.20
N GLN A 206 -8.63 9.07 -15.97
CA GLN A 206 -9.88 8.96 -15.21
C GLN A 206 -10.24 10.31 -14.58
N GLU A 207 -11.53 10.60 -14.44
CA GLU A 207 -12.01 11.79 -13.72
C GLU A 207 -11.53 11.79 -12.27
N PHE A 208 -11.27 12.98 -11.74
CA PHE A 208 -10.95 13.19 -10.34
C PHE A 208 -12.23 13.24 -9.51
N PHE A 209 -12.71 12.09 -9.05
CA PHE A 209 -13.91 12.02 -8.23
C PHE A 209 -13.65 12.59 -6.83
N ILE A 210 -14.38 13.65 -6.45
CA ILE A 210 -14.28 14.28 -5.14
C ILE A 210 -15.08 13.47 -4.12
N GLY A 211 -14.38 12.91 -3.13
CA GLY A 211 -14.99 12.11 -2.08
C GLY A 211 -13.97 11.55 -1.10
N LYS A 212 -14.47 11.00 0.01
CA LYS A 212 -13.68 10.30 1.00
C LYS A 212 -13.42 8.87 0.58
N GLY A 213 -12.22 8.38 0.83
CA GLY A 213 -11.89 6.98 0.64
C GLY A 213 -12.57 6.09 1.68
N VAL A 214 -13.28 5.08 1.19
CA VAL A 214 -13.94 4.04 1.99
C VAL A 214 -13.48 2.68 1.48
N GLY A 215 -13.02 1.81 2.38
CA GLY A 215 -12.65 0.44 2.06
C GLY A 215 -13.66 -0.53 2.67
N VAL A 216 -14.23 -1.41 1.86
CA VAL A 216 -14.99 -2.58 2.32
C VAL A 216 -14.12 -3.80 2.12
N ASN A 217 -13.84 -4.50 3.19
CA ASN A 217 -12.85 -5.57 3.26
C ASN A 217 -13.56 -6.89 3.52
N PHE A 218 -13.10 -7.93 2.85
CA PHE A 218 -13.77 -9.22 2.84
C PHE A 218 -12.78 -10.36 3.08
N LEU A 219 -13.26 -11.42 3.73
CA LEU A 219 -12.84 -12.79 3.49
C LEU A 219 -14.03 -13.48 2.82
N LEU A 220 -13.79 -14.12 1.68
CA LEU A 220 -14.82 -14.79 0.90
C LEU A 220 -14.43 -16.26 0.65
N GLU A 221 -15.46 -17.08 0.48
CA GLU A 221 -15.37 -18.45 -0.04
C GLU A 221 -16.39 -18.58 -1.17
N GLU A 222 -15.93 -18.93 -2.37
CA GLU A 222 -16.77 -19.06 -3.58
C GLU A 222 -17.71 -17.85 -3.78
N GLY A 223 -17.20 -16.63 -3.56
CA GLY A 223 -17.95 -15.38 -3.68
C GLY A 223 -18.89 -15.05 -2.52
N LYS A 224 -18.99 -15.91 -1.52
CA LYS A 224 -19.82 -15.69 -0.32
C LYS A 224 -18.99 -15.08 0.81
N PRO A 225 -19.44 -13.99 1.45
CA PRO A 225 -18.68 -13.34 2.50
C PRO A 225 -18.73 -14.15 3.81
N LEU A 226 -17.55 -14.44 4.37
CA LEU A 226 -17.37 -15.01 5.71
C LEU A 226 -17.08 -13.93 6.74
N LEU A 227 -16.25 -12.93 6.38
CA LEU A 227 -16.00 -11.72 7.17
C LEU A 227 -16.18 -10.49 6.30
N VAL A 228 -16.78 -9.44 6.89
CA VAL A 228 -16.90 -8.13 6.27
C VAL A 228 -16.47 -7.05 7.27
N PHE A 229 -15.68 -6.09 6.84
CA PHE A 229 -15.22 -4.97 7.65
C PHE A 229 -15.20 -3.70 6.81
N GLN A 230 -15.69 -2.58 7.34
CA GLN A 230 -15.62 -1.30 6.65
C GLN A 230 -14.82 -0.28 7.43
N GLN A 231 -14.08 0.52 6.68
CA GLN A 231 -13.31 1.65 7.17
C GLN A 231 -13.47 2.87 6.29
N GLU A 232 -13.32 4.04 6.88
CA GLU A 232 -13.14 5.31 6.16
C GLU A 232 -11.75 5.88 6.40
N ARG A 233 -11.22 6.62 5.44
CA ARG A 233 -9.99 7.38 5.58
C ARG A 233 -10.29 8.72 6.27
N VAL A 234 -9.54 9.01 7.33
CA VAL A 234 -9.61 10.28 8.07
C VAL A 234 -8.57 11.26 7.53
N HIS A 235 -7.34 10.77 7.32
CA HIS A 235 -6.29 11.48 6.63
C HIS A 235 -5.84 10.67 5.42
N GLU A 236 -5.81 11.33 4.28
CA GLU A 236 -5.28 10.81 3.01
C GLU A 236 -4.15 11.73 2.53
N PRO A 237 -3.14 11.23 1.81
CA PRO A 237 -2.18 12.11 1.14
C PRO A 237 -2.92 13.20 0.37
N LEU A 238 -2.44 14.44 0.41
CA LEU A 238 -3.15 15.61 -0.13
C LEU A 238 -3.57 15.44 -1.60
N GLN A 239 -2.88 14.62 -2.34
CA GLN A 239 -3.17 14.30 -3.75
C GLN A 239 -3.84 12.92 -3.93
N GLY A 240 -4.36 12.33 -2.85
CA GLY A 240 -4.91 10.97 -2.85
C GLY A 240 -3.88 9.89 -2.60
N GLY A 241 -4.34 8.67 -2.36
CA GLY A 241 -3.49 7.51 -2.05
C GLY A 241 -3.93 6.77 -0.81
N SER A 242 -3.06 5.94 -0.25
CA SER A 242 -3.37 5.14 0.95
C SER A 242 -3.57 6.01 2.18
N GLY A 243 -4.68 5.83 2.89
CA GLY A 243 -4.98 6.58 4.12
C GLY A 243 -3.94 6.37 5.21
N THR A 244 -3.45 7.46 5.80
CA THR A 244 -2.47 7.45 6.89
C THR A 244 -3.13 7.33 8.26
N TYR A 245 -4.37 7.80 8.38
CA TYR A 245 -5.22 7.71 9.56
C TYR A 245 -6.62 7.24 9.15
N ARG A 246 -7.12 6.21 9.78
CA ARG A 246 -8.34 5.49 9.36
C ARG A 246 -9.22 5.20 10.56
N LYS A 247 -10.54 5.02 10.29
CA LYS A 247 -11.56 4.76 11.30
C LYS A 247 -12.44 3.58 10.87
N SER A 248 -12.77 2.68 11.79
CA SER A 248 -13.76 1.62 11.57
C SER A 248 -15.17 2.17 11.61
N THR A 249 -16.00 1.81 10.62
CA THR A 249 -17.38 2.29 10.45
C THR A 249 -18.35 1.12 10.30
N ALA A 250 -19.64 1.41 10.35
CA ALA A 250 -20.66 0.44 9.96
C ALA A 250 -20.50 0.10 8.47
N VAL A 251 -20.79 -1.14 8.11
CA VAL A 251 -20.85 -1.55 6.70
C VAL A 251 -22.01 -0.81 6.01
N CYS A 252 -21.69 -0.16 4.88
CA CYS A 252 -22.69 0.44 4.01
C CYS A 252 -23.25 -0.65 3.07
N PRO A 253 -24.56 -0.98 3.14
CA PRO A 253 -25.11 -2.08 2.36
C PRO A 253 -24.99 -1.90 0.85
N GLU A 254 -24.96 -0.67 0.35
CA GLU A 254 -24.81 -0.39 -1.09
C GLU A 254 -23.42 -0.73 -1.58
N LEU A 255 -22.37 -0.31 -0.85
CA LEU A 255 -20.98 -0.58 -1.19
C LEU A 255 -20.66 -2.08 -1.06
N GLU A 256 -21.20 -2.72 -0.01
CA GLU A 256 -21.08 -4.16 0.19
C GLU A 256 -21.69 -4.93 -0.99
N ARG A 257 -22.95 -4.63 -1.34
CA ARG A 257 -23.64 -5.27 -2.48
C ARG A 257 -22.90 -5.06 -3.80
N ALA A 258 -22.36 -3.85 -4.03
CA ALA A 258 -21.58 -3.57 -5.22
C ALA A 258 -20.33 -4.45 -5.30
N ALA A 259 -19.55 -4.54 -4.23
CA ALA A 259 -18.37 -5.39 -4.17
C ALA A 259 -18.72 -6.88 -4.34
N LEU A 260 -19.76 -7.34 -3.66
CA LEU A 260 -20.22 -8.74 -3.72
C LEU A 260 -20.67 -9.17 -5.11
N LYS A 261 -21.24 -8.28 -5.95
CA LYS A 261 -21.55 -8.61 -7.35
C LYS A 261 -20.30 -9.08 -8.11
N ILE A 262 -19.16 -8.40 -7.94
CA ILE A 262 -17.90 -8.76 -8.59
C ILE A 262 -17.36 -10.08 -8.02
N PHE A 263 -17.29 -10.20 -6.69
CA PHE A 263 -16.73 -11.39 -6.05
C PHE A 263 -17.56 -12.64 -6.29
N SER A 264 -18.89 -12.53 -6.29
CA SER A 264 -19.79 -13.64 -6.62
C SER A 264 -19.70 -14.06 -8.09
N HIS A 265 -19.58 -13.08 -9.02
CA HIS A 265 -19.38 -13.37 -10.44
C HIS A 265 -18.08 -14.17 -10.68
N LEU A 266 -17.01 -13.81 -9.97
CA LEU A 266 -15.70 -14.47 -10.07
C LEU A 266 -15.58 -15.72 -9.17
N LYS A 267 -16.59 -16.09 -8.38
CA LYS A 267 -16.52 -17.13 -7.34
C LYS A 267 -15.25 -17.00 -6.51
N TYR A 268 -14.95 -15.75 -6.10
CA TYR A 268 -13.69 -15.41 -5.47
C TYR A 268 -13.56 -16.06 -4.08
N THR A 269 -12.41 -16.71 -3.84
CA THR A 269 -12.04 -17.23 -2.51
C THR A 269 -10.75 -16.56 -2.03
N GLY A 270 -10.77 -15.97 -0.83
CA GLY A 270 -9.64 -15.31 -0.21
C GLY A 270 -9.97 -13.95 0.38
N VAL A 271 -8.93 -13.19 0.74
CA VAL A 271 -9.06 -11.83 1.28
C VAL A 271 -9.02 -10.78 0.18
N ALA A 272 -9.89 -9.76 0.29
CA ALA A 272 -9.89 -8.64 -0.66
C ALA A 272 -10.37 -7.35 0.01
N MET A 273 -9.96 -6.20 -0.55
CA MET A 273 -10.50 -4.88 -0.23
C MET A 273 -11.05 -4.25 -1.50
N ALA A 274 -12.35 -3.91 -1.51
CA ALA A 274 -12.95 -3.04 -2.50
C ALA A 274 -12.85 -1.59 -2.00
N GLU A 275 -12.21 -0.74 -2.78
CA GLU A 275 -11.95 0.67 -2.45
C GLU A 275 -12.92 1.57 -3.20
N PHE A 276 -13.66 2.37 -2.46
CA PHE A 276 -14.62 3.33 -2.98
C PHE A 276 -14.22 4.75 -2.62
N LYS A 277 -14.70 5.71 -3.43
CA LYS A 277 -14.84 7.10 -3.01
C LYS A 277 -16.32 7.43 -2.84
N VAL A 278 -16.64 8.06 -1.72
CA VAL A 278 -18.02 8.48 -1.38
C VAL A 278 -18.03 9.99 -1.19
N ASN A 279 -18.85 10.68 -1.96
CA ASN A 279 -19.07 12.12 -1.79
C ASN A 279 -20.01 12.35 -0.59
N PRO A 280 -19.54 13.00 0.51
CA PRO A 280 -20.35 13.15 1.71
C PRO A 280 -21.50 14.15 1.55
N ALA A 281 -21.47 15.02 0.54
CA ALA A 281 -22.52 16.02 0.29
C ALA A 281 -23.69 15.43 -0.50
N THR A 282 -23.40 14.55 -1.47
CA THR A 282 -24.42 13.99 -2.38
C THR A 282 -24.78 12.54 -2.08
N GLY A 283 -23.95 11.84 -1.30
CA GLY A 283 -24.05 10.39 -1.11
C GLY A 283 -23.62 9.57 -2.32
N SER A 284 -23.27 10.18 -3.46
CA SER A 284 -22.81 9.46 -4.64
C SER A 284 -21.47 8.78 -4.37
N TRP A 285 -21.25 7.64 -5.01
CA TRP A 285 -20.04 6.86 -4.83
C TRP A 285 -19.58 6.18 -6.13
N VAL A 286 -18.30 5.86 -6.19
CA VAL A 286 -17.67 5.13 -7.28
C VAL A 286 -16.69 4.10 -6.73
N LEU A 287 -16.59 2.95 -7.41
CA LEU A 287 -15.53 1.97 -7.17
C LEU A 287 -14.22 2.48 -7.77
N ILE A 288 -13.15 2.48 -7.00
CA ILE A 288 -11.83 2.98 -7.40
C ILE A 288 -10.88 1.86 -7.80
N GLU A 289 -10.82 0.78 -6.99
CA GLU A 289 -10.01 -0.41 -7.26
C GLU A 289 -10.40 -1.57 -6.35
N ILE A 290 -9.96 -2.76 -6.70
CA ILE A 290 -10.01 -3.95 -5.85
C ILE A 290 -8.58 -4.42 -5.57
N ASN A 291 -8.27 -4.64 -4.29
CA ASN A 291 -7.01 -5.20 -3.84
C ASN A 291 -7.28 -6.64 -3.38
N ALA A 292 -7.03 -7.63 -4.26
CA ALA A 292 -7.30 -9.06 -4.01
C ALA A 292 -6.16 -9.71 -3.20
N ARG A 293 -5.79 -9.11 -2.08
CA ARG A 293 -4.73 -9.48 -1.14
C ARG A 293 -4.91 -8.72 0.17
N PHE A 294 -4.04 -8.97 1.14
CA PHE A 294 -3.97 -8.11 2.32
C PHE A 294 -3.68 -6.65 1.95
N TRP A 295 -4.27 -5.70 2.68
CA TRP A 295 -4.25 -4.26 2.39
C TRP A 295 -3.56 -3.46 3.49
N GLY A 296 -3.04 -2.30 3.16
CA GLY A 296 -2.21 -1.48 4.06
C GLY A 296 -2.89 -1.03 5.36
N SER A 297 -4.22 -0.98 5.41
CA SER A 297 -5.00 -0.64 6.61
C SER A 297 -5.47 -1.86 7.44
N LEU A 298 -4.95 -3.04 7.19
CA LEU A 298 -5.23 -4.26 7.97
C LEU A 298 -5.04 -4.09 9.50
N PRO A 299 -4.06 -3.28 10.01
CA PRO A 299 -3.94 -3.02 11.44
C PRO A 299 -5.23 -2.51 12.09
N LEU A 300 -6.01 -1.67 11.40
CA LEU A 300 -7.29 -1.17 11.90
C LEU A 300 -8.32 -2.30 12.06
N ALA A 301 -8.42 -3.21 11.09
CA ALA A 301 -9.34 -4.34 11.15
C ALA A 301 -9.03 -5.22 12.37
N LEU A 302 -7.76 -5.57 12.58
CA LEU A 302 -7.31 -6.33 13.75
C LEU A 302 -7.57 -5.58 15.06
N ALA A 303 -7.27 -4.29 15.11
CA ALA A 303 -7.53 -3.46 16.30
C ALA A 303 -9.02 -3.36 16.63
N ALA A 304 -9.89 -3.43 15.62
CA ALA A 304 -11.33 -3.45 15.77
C ALA A 304 -11.88 -4.85 16.13
N GLY A 305 -11.08 -5.92 15.97
CA GLY A 305 -11.47 -7.30 16.28
C GLY A 305 -11.76 -8.18 15.06
N ALA A 306 -11.67 -7.65 13.83
CA ALA A 306 -11.85 -8.43 12.60
C ALA A 306 -10.51 -9.09 12.20
N ASN A 307 -10.34 -10.35 12.56
CA ASN A 307 -9.08 -11.08 12.44
C ASN A 307 -8.98 -11.84 11.10
N PHE A 308 -8.79 -11.12 10.01
CA PHE A 308 -8.68 -11.66 8.66
C PHE A 308 -7.53 -12.65 8.43
N PRO A 309 -6.29 -12.43 8.96
CA PRO A 309 -5.22 -13.38 8.73
C PRO A 309 -5.47 -14.75 9.36
N LEU A 310 -5.97 -14.78 10.60
CA LEU A 310 -6.33 -16.04 11.25
C LEU A 310 -7.47 -16.74 10.51
N ALA A 311 -8.51 -15.98 10.16
CA ALA A 311 -9.65 -16.52 9.44
C ALA A 311 -9.27 -17.11 8.08
N LEU A 312 -8.37 -16.45 7.33
CA LEU A 312 -7.84 -16.98 6.07
C LEU A 312 -7.01 -18.25 6.29
N PHE A 313 -6.14 -18.26 7.30
CA PHE A 313 -5.32 -19.41 7.62
C PHE A 313 -6.20 -20.62 7.97
N GLU A 314 -7.16 -20.45 8.87
CA GLU A 314 -8.11 -21.51 9.26
C GLU A 314 -8.92 -22.01 8.06
N LEU A 315 -9.48 -21.10 7.25
CA LEU A 315 -10.26 -21.45 6.07
C LEU A 315 -9.44 -22.33 5.12
N LEU A 316 -8.21 -21.92 4.81
CA LEU A 316 -7.38 -22.64 3.84
C LEU A 316 -6.74 -23.91 4.38
N THR A 317 -6.60 -24.06 5.70
CA THR A 317 -5.99 -25.26 6.30
C THR A 317 -7.03 -26.28 6.76
N THR A 318 -8.21 -25.82 7.20
CA THR A 318 -9.25 -26.68 7.81
C THR A 318 -10.60 -26.64 7.07
N GLY A 319 -10.77 -25.79 6.06
CA GLY A 319 -12.03 -25.62 5.33
C GLY A 319 -13.08 -24.79 6.07
N ARG A 320 -12.79 -24.21 7.21
CA ARG A 320 -13.71 -23.38 8.00
C ARG A 320 -12.97 -22.38 8.86
N THR A 321 -13.61 -21.30 9.27
CA THR A 321 -13.05 -20.34 10.22
C THR A 321 -13.82 -20.29 11.52
N SER A 322 -13.12 -20.14 12.65
CA SER A 322 -13.69 -19.90 13.98
C SER A 322 -13.95 -18.41 14.25
N VAL A 323 -13.38 -17.52 13.42
CA VAL A 323 -13.45 -16.07 13.60
C VAL A 323 -14.86 -15.56 13.32
N LYS A 324 -15.45 -14.88 14.29
CA LYS A 324 -16.81 -14.31 14.17
C LYS A 324 -16.81 -13.09 13.25
N ASN A 325 -17.85 -12.95 12.42
CA ASN A 325 -18.07 -11.77 11.58
C ASN A 325 -18.63 -10.60 12.42
N SER A 326 -17.80 -10.05 13.30
CA SER A 326 -18.13 -8.92 14.15
C SER A 326 -16.91 -8.08 14.46
N TYR A 327 -17.09 -6.77 14.62
CA TYR A 327 -16.00 -5.86 14.97
C TYR A 327 -16.52 -4.60 15.68
N ARG A 328 -15.62 -3.90 16.37
CA ARG A 328 -15.91 -2.63 17.06
C ARG A 328 -15.84 -1.47 16.05
N ARG A 329 -16.88 -0.63 16.07
CA ARG A 329 -16.94 0.61 15.28
C ARG A 329 -16.31 1.76 16.06
N GLY A 330 -15.86 2.80 15.34
CA GLY A 330 -15.29 4.01 15.94
C GLY A 330 -13.89 3.82 16.53
N ILE A 331 -13.18 2.75 16.18
CA ILE A 331 -11.75 2.59 16.45
C ILE A 331 -10.98 3.33 15.36
N TYR A 332 -9.92 4.02 15.77
CA TYR A 332 -9.02 4.74 14.87
C TYR A 332 -7.66 4.07 14.87
N ALA A 333 -7.02 4.02 13.71
CA ALA A 333 -5.66 3.52 13.58
C ALA A 333 -4.81 4.44 12.71
N ARG A 334 -3.61 4.70 13.18
CA ARG A 334 -2.65 5.64 12.60
C ARG A 334 -1.38 4.91 12.19
N ASN A 335 -0.96 5.10 10.93
CA ASN A 335 0.42 4.84 10.55
C ASN A 335 1.25 6.03 11.01
N LEU A 336 2.03 5.86 12.07
CA LEU A 336 2.69 6.98 12.76
C LEU A 336 3.59 7.78 11.83
N THR A 337 4.49 7.12 11.12
CA THR A 337 5.46 7.76 10.21
C THR A 337 4.76 8.50 9.06
N ALA A 338 3.80 7.83 8.41
CA ALA A 338 3.09 8.41 7.27
C ALA A 338 2.18 9.57 7.70
N ASP A 339 1.53 9.46 8.86
CA ASP A 339 0.61 10.49 9.34
C ASP A 339 1.34 11.73 9.87
N LEU A 340 2.49 11.58 10.51
CA LEU A 340 3.35 12.73 10.86
C LEU A 340 3.79 13.49 9.60
N SER A 341 4.20 12.76 8.55
CA SER A 341 4.52 13.38 7.26
C SER A 341 3.31 14.09 6.64
N TRP A 342 2.12 13.48 6.73
CA TRP A 342 0.88 14.09 6.27
C TRP A 342 0.55 15.38 7.05
N GLN A 343 0.67 15.37 8.40
CA GLN A 343 0.40 16.53 9.23
C GLN A 343 1.29 17.72 8.86
N LEU A 344 2.59 17.48 8.64
CA LEU A 344 3.53 18.53 8.20
C LEU A 344 3.12 19.11 6.83
N LYS A 345 2.74 18.27 5.87
CA LYS A 345 2.26 18.72 4.56
C LYS A 345 0.94 19.48 4.67
N ASN A 346 0.02 19.01 5.50
CA ASN A 346 -1.27 19.65 5.71
C ASN A 346 -1.12 21.05 6.35
N LEU A 347 -0.13 21.26 7.24
CA LEU A 347 0.16 22.57 7.84
C LEU A 347 0.60 23.61 6.81
N THR A 348 1.29 23.20 5.75
CA THR A 348 1.87 24.08 4.72
C THR A 348 1.04 24.11 3.43
N ALA A 349 -0.03 23.34 3.36
CA ALA A 349 -0.87 23.23 2.18
C ALA A 349 -1.78 24.44 1.99
N ASP A 350 -2.16 24.74 0.75
CA ASP A 350 -3.23 25.67 0.45
C ASP A 350 -4.58 25.04 0.79
N HIS A 351 -5.17 25.44 1.91
CA HIS A 351 -6.48 24.95 2.36
C HIS A 351 -7.65 25.48 1.51
N LYS A 352 -7.41 26.40 0.59
CA LYS A 352 -8.42 26.92 -0.34
C LYS A 352 -8.49 26.12 -1.64
N ASP A 353 -7.46 25.33 -1.93
CA ASP A 353 -7.45 24.44 -3.11
C ASP A 353 -8.42 23.25 -2.90
N PRO A 354 -9.56 23.18 -3.61
CA PRO A 354 -10.56 22.13 -3.44
C PRO A 354 -10.05 20.75 -3.92
N THR A 355 -8.98 20.72 -4.68
CA THR A 355 -8.37 19.48 -5.18
C THR A 355 -7.41 18.83 -4.18
N LEU A 356 -7.06 19.55 -3.08
CA LEU A 356 -6.26 19.03 -1.99
C LEU A 356 -7.16 18.50 -0.87
N LEU A 357 -6.87 17.30 -0.39
CA LEU A 357 -7.60 16.67 0.70
C LEU A 357 -7.11 17.20 2.07
N THR A 358 -7.21 18.53 2.27
CA THR A 358 -6.79 19.18 3.50
C THR A 358 -7.81 19.03 4.62
N VAL A 359 -7.32 19.07 5.87
CA VAL A 359 -8.16 19.06 7.07
C VAL A 359 -7.76 20.24 7.96
N PRO A 360 -8.70 21.02 8.49
CA PRO A 360 -8.38 22.11 9.42
C PRO A 360 -7.53 21.61 10.60
N VAL A 361 -6.44 22.32 10.91
CA VAL A 361 -5.47 21.92 11.94
C VAL A 361 -6.12 21.74 13.31
N SER A 362 -7.05 22.64 13.68
CA SER A 362 -7.82 22.55 14.92
C SER A 362 -8.61 21.23 15.01
N LYS A 363 -9.21 20.78 13.90
CA LYS A 363 -9.95 19.53 13.82
C LYS A 363 -9.02 18.32 13.97
N VAL A 364 -7.82 18.37 13.37
CA VAL A 364 -6.81 17.30 13.49
C VAL A 364 -6.41 17.11 14.95
N LEU A 365 -6.06 18.22 15.64
CA LEU A 365 -5.63 18.22 17.04
C LEU A 365 -6.75 17.76 17.97
N LEU A 366 -7.96 18.32 17.82
CA LEU A 366 -9.11 17.99 18.65
C LEU A 366 -9.52 16.52 18.50
N THR A 367 -9.55 16.02 17.28
CA THR A 367 -9.89 14.62 17.00
C THR A 367 -8.85 13.67 17.60
N GLY A 368 -7.56 13.96 17.42
CA GLY A 368 -6.47 13.16 17.99
C GLY A 368 -6.54 13.11 19.51
N PHE A 369 -6.67 14.26 20.16
CA PHE A 369 -6.77 14.37 21.61
C PHE A 369 -8.00 13.60 22.17
N LYS A 370 -9.17 13.80 21.56
CA LYS A 370 -10.41 13.08 21.92
C LYS A 370 -10.24 11.56 21.81
N ASN A 371 -9.61 11.09 20.74
CA ASN A 371 -9.45 9.64 20.50
C ASN A 371 -8.47 9.01 21.49
N ILE A 372 -7.41 9.72 21.88
CA ILE A 372 -6.49 9.28 22.93
C ILE A 372 -7.23 9.18 24.26
N LEU A 373 -7.92 10.25 24.69
CA LEU A 373 -8.68 10.27 25.95
C LEU A 373 -9.75 9.18 26.04
N THR A 374 -10.42 8.90 24.91
CA THR A 374 -11.49 7.88 24.86
C THR A 374 -10.96 6.45 24.61
N GLY A 375 -9.65 6.25 24.56
CA GLY A 375 -9.02 4.96 24.33
C GLY A 375 -9.35 4.34 22.96
N LYS A 376 -9.73 5.16 21.97
CA LYS A 376 -10.09 4.74 20.60
C LYS A 376 -8.92 4.80 19.64
N GLU A 377 -7.85 5.49 20.00
CA GLU A 377 -6.65 5.65 19.18
C GLU A 377 -5.81 4.38 19.21
N ARG A 378 -5.30 3.99 18.04
CA ARG A 378 -4.32 2.91 17.88
C ARG A 378 -3.21 3.38 16.95
N ILE A 379 -1.99 2.91 17.19
CA ILE A 379 -0.85 3.08 16.30
C ILE A 379 -0.54 1.72 15.68
N ASP A 380 -0.35 1.66 14.38
CA ASP A 380 -0.22 0.41 13.62
C ASP A 380 0.91 -0.50 14.18
N THR A 381 2.01 0.10 14.62
CA THR A 381 3.16 -0.63 15.15
C THR A 381 3.10 -0.89 16.65
N LEU A 382 2.26 -0.14 17.40
CA LEU A 382 2.18 -0.25 18.85
C LEU A 382 1.27 -1.41 19.28
N ALA A 383 1.88 -2.40 19.93
CA ALA A 383 1.17 -3.48 20.61
C ALA A 383 1.87 -3.77 21.94
N LEU A 384 1.12 -3.81 23.04
CA LEU A 384 1.71 -3.94 24.40
C LEU A 384 2.42 -5.29 24.59
N ASP A 385 1.94 -6.30 23.90
CA ASP A 385 2.54 -7.64 23.90
C ASP A 385 3.72 -7.80 22.93
N ASP A 386 3.99 -6.77 22.07
CA ASP A 386 5.06 -6.79 21.06
C ASP A 386 5.56 -5.36 20.77
N LEU A 387 6.29 -4.77 21.71
CA LEU A 387 6.75 -3.38 21.67
C LEU A 387 7.96 -3.12 20.75
N LYS A 388 8.71 -4.15 20.37
CA LYS A 388 9.96 -3.97 19.60
C LYS A 388 9.75 -3.23 18.26
N PRO A 389 8.73 -3.57 17.41
CA PRO A 389 8.48 -2.85 16.18
C PRO A 389 8.20 -1.37 16.38
N PHE A 390 7.41 -1.01 17.40
CA PHE A 390 7.13 0.39 17.73
C PHE A 390 8.37 1.15 18.19
N ARG A 391 9.18 0.56 19.09
CA ARG A 391 10.44 1.17 19.54
C ARG A 391 11.38 1.42 18.36
N ARG A 392 11.47 0.49 17.43
CA ARG A 392 12.27 0.64 16.21
C ARG A 392 11.75 1.75 15.31
N GLU A 393 10.42 1.89 15.14
CA GLU A 393 9.82 2.98 14.37
C GLU A 393 10.15 4.34 15.01
N VAL A 394 9.97 4.50 16.31
CA VAL A 394 10.28 5.74 17.04
C VAL A 394 11.78 6.09 16.90
N PHE A 395 12.65 5.11 17.01
CA PHE A 395 14.09 5.30 16.82
C PHE A 395 14.42 5.81 15.41
N LEU A 396 13.86 5.18 14.37
CA LEU A 396 14.05 5.61 12.98
C LEU A 396 13.50 7.01 12.73
N LEU A 397 12.34 7.34 13.28
CA LEU A 397 11.78 8.71 13.23
C LEU A 397 12.72 9.72 13.88
N GLY A 398 13.31 9.38 15.01
CA GLY A 398 14.32 10.21 15.68
C GLY A 398 15.57 10.42 14.81
N GLN A 399 16.06 9.37 14.17
CA GLN A 399 17.19 9.47 13.22
C GLN A 399 16.85 10.39 12.03
N MET A 400 15.69 10.18 11.39
CA MET A 400 15.25 11.04 10.27
C MET A 400 15.12 12.52 10.68
N ALA A 401 14.56 12.78 11.86
CA ALA A 401 14.45 14.13 12.39
C ALA A 401 15.83 14.75 12.64
N TRP A 402 16.73 13.99 13.25
CA TRP A 402 18.11 14.43 13.49
C TRP A 402 18.88 14.72 12.20
N GLU A 403 18.82 13.83 11.21
CA GLU A 403 19.45 14.03 9.90
C GLU A 403 18.93 15.30 9.21
N LYS A 404 17.61 15.56 9.27
CA LYS A 404 17.01 16.78 8.74
C LYS A 404 17.49 18.05 9.48
N ILE A 405 17.57 17.98 10.81
CA ILE A 405 18.08 19.08 11.63
C ILE A 405 19.55 19.34 11.29
N ARG A 406 20.36 18.28 11.23
CA ARG A 406 21.77 18.34 10.89
C ARG A 406 21.97 18.95 9.50
N ALA A 407 21.25 18.47 8.49
CA ALA A 407 21.31 19.01 7.13
C ALA A 407 20.95 20.51 7.08
N ASN A 408 19.91 20.91 7.80
CA ASN A 408 19.53 22.33 7.90
C ASN A 408 20.60 23.18 8.60
N ILE A 409 21.22 22.64 9.65
CA ILE A 409 22.34 23.31 10.36
C ILE A 409 23.54 23.43 9.40
N GLU A 410 23.93 22.32 8.77
CA GLU A 410 25.04 22.32 7.81
C GLU A 410 24.79 23.32 6.67
N GLN A 411 23.57 23.35 6.10
CA GLN A 411 23.21 24.31 5.07
C GLN A 411 23.31 25.76 5.55
N ARG A 412 22.87 26.06 6.77
CA ARG A 412 22.98 27.41 7.37
C ARG A 412 24.45 27.78 7.62
N TYR A 413 25.25 26.84 8.16
CA TYR A 413 26.69 27.07 8.35
C TYR A 413 27.41 27.30 7.03
N MET A 414 27.07 26.53 5.97
CA MET A 414 27.67 26.69 4.63
C MET A 414 27.35 28.04 3.99
N CYS A 415 26.26 28.69 4.38
CA CYS A 415 25.89 30.04 3.90
C CYS A 415 26.55 31.18 4.71
N LEU A 416 27.24 30.90 5.81
CA LEU A 416 27.95 31.95 6.55
C LEU A 416 29.13 32.49 5.76
N PRO A 417 29.36 33.84 5.72
CA PRO A 417 30.43 34.46 4.93
C PRO A 417 31.83 33.89 5.20
N ILE A 418 32.11 33.55 6.47
CA ILE A 418 33.38 32.94 6.90
C ILE A 418 33.58 31.56 6.28
N PHE A 419 32.52 30.73 6.25
CA PHE A 419 32.61 29.39 5.66
C PHE A 419 32.72 29.44 4.14
N LEU A 420 32.00 30.34 3.49
CA LEU A 420 32.13 30.60 2.05
C LEU A 420 33.52 31.06 1.69
N HIS A 421 34.15 31.92 2.51
CA HIS A 421 35.52 32.37 2.30
C HIS A 421 36.53 31.22 2.46
N LEU A 422 36.38 30.38 3.48
CA LEU A 422 37.24 29.20 3.69
C LEU A 422 37.09 28.16 2.57
N GLN A 423 35.89 27.95 2.09
CA GLN A 423 35.63 27.03 0.95
C GLN A 423 36.24 27.61 -0.35
N ARG A 424 36.06 28.90 -0.62
CA ARG A 424 36.68 29.56 -1.78
C ARG A 424 38.18 29.43 -1.75
N ARG A 425 38.85 29.61 -0.59
CA ARG A 425 40.27 29.37 -0.42
C ARG A 425 40.70 27.94 -0.71
N LYS A 426 39.98 26.93 -0.16
CA LYS A 426 40.24 25.52 -0.41
C LYS A 426 40.01 25.13 -1.88
N LEU A 427 38.98 25.67 -2.52
CA LEU A 427 38.72 25.49 -3.95
C LEU A 427 39.83 26.15 -4.81
N ALA A 428 40.22 27.39 -4.51
CA ALA A 428 41.28 28.09 -5.21
C ALA A 428 42.65 27.37 -5.15
N GLN A 429 42.92 26.65 -4.04
CA GLN A 429 44.12 25.83 -3.91
C GLN A 429 44.05 24.52 -4.74
N LYS A 430 42.87 23.94 -4.96
CA LYS A 430 42.67 22.66 -5.69
C LYS A 430 42.45 22.85 -7.19
N LEU A 431 41.89 23.99 -7.62
CA LEU A 431 41.55 24.29 -9.01
C LEU A 431 42.72 24.25 -9.98
N PRO A 432 43.92 24.78 -9.65
CA PRO A 432 45.06 24.77 -10.58
C PRO A 432 45.57 23.40 -11.00
N GLY A 433 45.27 22.34 -10.21
CA GLY A 433 45.64 20.96 -10.52
C GLY A 433 44.48 20.10 -11.10
N ALA A 434 43.30 20.65 -11.26
CA ALA A 434 42.15 19.89 -11.70
C ALA A 434 42.10 19.73 -13.22
N LYS A 435 42.11 18.48 -13.71
CA LYS A 435 41.97 18.14 -15.14
C LYS A 435 40.52 18.21 -15.63
N SER A 436 39.55 18.11 -14.74
CA SER A 436 38.12 18.22 -15.03
C SER A 436 37.35 18.63 -13.77
N ILE A 437 36.21 19.32 -13.93
CA ILE A 437 35.34 19.77 -12.84
C ILE A 437 33.95 19.25 -13.11
N LEU A 438 33.40 18.51 -12.16
CA LEU A 438 32.02 18.06 -12.18
C LEU A 438 31.20 18.92 -11.21
N PHE A 439 30.21 19.63 -11.74
CA PHE A 439 29.22 20.33 -10.92
C PHE A 439 28.08 19.39 -10.59
N VAL A 440 27.90 19.07 -9.30
CA VAL A 440 26.79 18.28 -8.81
C VAL A 440 25.84 19.19 -8.03
N CYS A 441 24.61 19.32 -8.53
CA CYS A 441 23.57 20.10 -7.88
C CYS A 441 22.56 19.19 -7.19
N HIS A 442 22.22 19.49 -5.95
CA HIS A 442 21.16 18.79 -5.22
C HIS A 442 19.80 19.34 -5.69
N GLY A 443 19.09 18.57 -6.51
CA GLY A 443 17.73 18.90 -6.97
C GLY A 443 17.63 19.61 -8.33
N ASN A 444 18.67 19.63 -9.14
CA ASN A 444 18.65 20.20 -10.50
C ASN A 444 18.24 21.69 -10.57
N LEU A 445 18.49 22.47 -9.51
CA LEU A 445 18.13 23.88 -9.39
C LEU A 445 19.11 24.85 -10.06
N CYS A 446 20.28 24.37 -10.48
CA CYS A 446 21.22 25.17 -11.25
C CYS A 446 20.80 25.14 -12.72
N ARG A 447 20.09 26.16 -13.17
CA ARG A 447 19.96 26.43 -14.61
C ARG A 447 21.38 26.71 -15.12
N SER A 448 21.84 25.88 -16.02
CA SER A 448 23.03 26.18 -16.82
C SER A 448 22.83 27.52 -17.50
N VAL A 449 23.78 28.45 -17.27
CA VAL A 449 23.95 29.64 -18.09
C VAL A 449 24.49 29.20 -19.41
#